data_2400def6bdb398cb95f7577e13f7baf1
#
_entry.id   2400def6bdb398cb95f7577e13f7baf1
#
_cell.length_a   1.000
_cell.length_b   1.000
_cell.length_c   1.000
_cell.angle_alpha   90.00
_cell.angle_beta   90.00
_cell.angle_gamma   90.00
#
_symmetry.space_group_name_H-M   'P 1'
#
loop_
_entity.id
_entity.type
_entity.pdbx_description
1 polymer ?
#
loop_
_entity_poly.entity_id
_entity_poly.type
_entity_poly.pdbx_seq_one_letter_code
_entity_poly.pdbx_strand_id
1 'polypeptide(L)'
;VLTLPEKHNKILSSKNWAPHTHQALNAVISSYGNQSSSFDPAAPPYVVFDFDNTSAIMDIEDTLMLYMLLHLDYRLTPDQFHAILTDGLENVGATVDTLLDKTNPLATIGNIADDIKVAYAWLYKQYEGFMQGGTLSLEEAKKSSYYEEFAAKIRLFYTVINGDFKRKAGYPWMTYLFAQRSSEELRQ
;
A
#
# COMPACT_ATOMS: atom_id res chain seq x y z
N VAL A 1 -13.02 24.79 -20.44
CA VAL A 1 -12.08 25.92 -20.37
C VAL A 1 -11.70 26.04 -18.91
N LEU A 2 -10.47 25.67 -18.58
CA LEU A 2 -9.92 25.91 -17.25
C LEU A 2 -9.67 27.43 -17.13
N THR A 3 -10.46 28.09 -16.30
CA THR A 3 -10.20 29.49 -15.93
C THR A 3 -8.94 29.50 -15.06
N LEU A 4 -7.93 30.28 -15.49
CA LEU A 4 -6.75 30.53 -14.67
C LEU A 4 -7.17 31.16 -13.35
N PRO A 5 -6.64 30.73 -12.20
CA PRO A 5 -6.99 31.29 -10.90
C PRO A 5 -6.56 32.76 -10.84
N GLU A 6 -7.35 33.56 -10.11
CA GLU A 6 -7.02 34.97 -9.87
C GLU A 6 -5.61 35.12 -9.30
N LYS A 7 -4.90 36.17 -9.75
CA LYS A 7 -3.53 36.49 -9.30
C LYS A 7 -3.54 36.81 -7.80
N HIS A 8 -3.16 35.86 -6.98
CA HIS A 8 -2.96 36.08 -5.56
C HIS A 8 -1.45 36.16 -5.24
N ASN A 9 -1.02 37.26 -4.67
CA ASN A 9 0.33 37.44 -4.08
C ASN A 9 0.47 36.58 -2.82
N LYS A 10 0.40 35.24 -2.93
CA LYS A 10 0.66 34.37 -1.79
C LYS A 10 2.11 33.89 -1.84
N ILE A 11 2.95 34.63 -1.12
CA ILE A 11 4.26 34.14 -0.67
C ILE A 11 4.00 33.04 0.38
N LEU A 12 4.78 31.97 0.34
CA LEU A 12 4.66 30.92 1.34
C LEU A 12 4.90 31.48 2.75
N SER A 13 4.03 31.12 3.66
CA SER A 13 4.25 31.43 5.09
C SER A 13 5.53 30.75 5.56
N SER A 14 6.35 31.43 6.37
CA SER A 14 7.56 30.84 6.98
C SER A 14 7.26 29.75 8.01
N LYS A 15 6.00 29.60 8.39
CA LYS A 15 5.54 28.65 9.41
C LYS A 15 5.79 27.22 8.93
N ASN A 16 6.51 26.43 9.71
CA ASN A 16 6.80 25.00 9.46
C ASN A 16 7.84 24.70 8.36
N TRP A 17 8.53 25.70 7.83
CA TRP A 17 9.62 25.50 6.87
C TRP A 17 10.98 25.72 7.52
N ALA A 18 11.97 24.92 7.18
CA ALA A 18 13.35 25.26 7.47
C ALA A 18 13.72 26.57 6.74
N PRO A 19 14.46 27.51 7.36
CA PRO A 19 14.69 28.85 6.79
C PRO A 19 15.27 28.83 5.38
N HIS A 20 16.24 27.98 5.09
CA HIS A 20 16.86 27.83 3.76
C HIS A 20 15.87 27.29 2.72
N THR A 21 15.02 26.33 3.10
CA THR A 21 14.00 25.74 2.22
C THR A 21 12.92 26.78 1.88
N HIS A 22 12.46 27.51 2.89
CA HIS A 22 11.50 28.61 2.70
C HIS A 22 12.04 29.68 1.73
N GLN A 23 13.30 30.08 1.90
CA GLN A 23 13.96 31.05 1.02
C GLN A 23 14.07 30.51 -0.42
N ALA A 24 14.51 29.29 -0.60
CA ALA A 24 14.63 28.65 -1.91
C ALA A 24 13.28 28.54 -2.64
N LEU A 25 12.24 28.09 -1.94
CA LEU A 25 10.89 27.98 -2.52
C LEU A 25 10.33 29.33 -2.92
N ASN A 26 10.49 30.35 -2.08
CA ASN A 26 10.05 31.71 -2.42
C ASN A 26 10.82 32.28 -3.60
N ALA A 27 12.12 31.99 -3.73
CA ALA A 27 12.90 32.38 -4.91
C ALA A 27 12.36 31.72 -6.21
N VAL A 28 12.03 30.41 -6.15
CA VAL A 28 11.42 29.71 -7.29
C VAL A 28 10.05 30.30 -7.64
N ILE A 29 9.19 30.54 -6.65
CA ILE A 29 7.86 31.14 -6.86
C ILE A 29 7.99 32.56 -7.47
N SER A 30 8.92 33.36 -6.98
CA SER A 30 9.16 34.71 -7.50
C SER A 30 9.70 34.71 -8.93
N SER A 31 10.51 33.71 -9.28
CA SER A 31 11.13 33.62 -10.61
C SER A 31 10.20 33.02 -11.66
N TYR A 32 9.35 32.08 -11.30
CA TYR A 32 8.56 31.28 -12.26
C TYR A 32 7.04 31.32 -12.01
N GLY A 33 6.60 31.91 -10.89
CA GLY A 33 5.18 32.00 -10.56
C GLY A 33 4.44 32.99 -11.49
N ASN A 34 3.11 32.96 -11.41
CA ASN A 34 2.23 33.77 -12.26
C ASN A 34 2.36 35.29 -12.08
N GLN A 35 3.15 35.76 -11.12
CA GLN A 35 3.48 37.15 -10.89
C GLN A 35 4.86 37.53 -11.48
N SER A 36 5.63 36.55 -11.94
CA SER A 36 6.93 36.80 -12.56
C SER A 36 6.77 37.57 -13.88
N SER A 37 7.70 38.44 -14.18
CA SER A 37 7.77 39.13 -15.48
C SER A 37 8.05 38.17 -16.65
N SER A 38 8.58 36.98 -16.35
CA SER A 38 8.85 35.92 -17.32
C SER A 38 7.70 34.91 -17.46
N PHE A 39 6.58 35.10 -16.78
CA PHE A 39 5.46 34.16 -16.84
C PHE A 39 4.79 34.20 -18.20
N ASP A 40 4.78 33.07 -18.90
CA ASP A 40 4.04 32.86 -20.13
C ASP A 40 2.74 32.05 -19.86
N PRO A 41 1.57 32.67 -20.02
CA PRO A 41 0.30 31.96 -19.82
C PRO A 41 0.01 30.88 -20.90
N ALA A 42 0.71 30.91 -22.04
CA ALA A 42 0.59 29.87 -23.08
C ALA A 42 1.42 28.63 -22.77
N ALA A 43 2.45 28.76 -21.88
CA ALA A 43 3.31 27.69 -21.41
C ALA A 43 3.55 27.83 -19.90
N PRO A 44 2.50 27.73 -19.07
CA PRO A 44 2.63 27.92 -17.64
C PRO A 44 3.53 26.86 -17.02
N PRO A 45 4.47 27.23 -16.14
CA PRO A 45 5.22 26.25 -15.37
C PRO A 45 4.28 25.44 -14.47
N TYR A 46 4.61 24.17 -14.25
CA TYR A 46 3.89 23.29 -13.36
C TYR A 46 4.81 22.71 -12.30
N VAL A 47 4.22 22.29 -11.20
CA VAL A 47 4.92 21.62 -10.10
C VAL A 47 4.42 20.18 -10.02
N VAL A 48 5.35 19.25 -9.93
CA VAL A 48 5.05 17.86 -9.68
C VAL A 48 5.44 17.56 -8.24
N PHE A 49 4.50 17.02 -7.48
CA PHE A 49 4.76 16.51 -6.15
C PHE A 49 4.82 14.99 -6.22
N ASP A 50 5.83 14.43 -5.58
CA ASP A 50 5.83 13.02 -5.23
C ASP A 50 4.68 12.75 -4.25
N PHE A 51 4.16 11.54 -4.22
CA PHE A 51 2.99 11.24 -3.42
C PHE A 51 3.37 10.61 -2.08
N ASP A 52 4.06 9.48 -2.11
CA ASP A 52 4.40 8.72 -0.91
C ASP A 52 5.43 9.47 -0.04
N ASN A 53 5.14 9.61 1.23
CA ASN A 53 5.92 10.39 2.21
C ASN A 53 6.20 11.85 1.82
N THR A 54 5.56 12.34 0.77
CA THR A 54 5.64 13.74 0.30
C THR A 54 4.29 14.43 0.42
N SER A 55 3.26 13.91 -0.22
CA SER A 55 1.88 14.43 -0.19
C SER A 55 0.99 13.63 0.75
N ALA A 56 1.32 12.37 0.99
CA ALA A 56 0.71 11.51 1.99
C ALA A 56 1.73 11.13 3.07
N ILE A 57 1.25 10.84 4.27
CA ILE A 57 2.06 10.23 5.32
C ILE A 57 2.07 8.73 5.06
N MET A 58 3.25 8.13 5.01
CA MET A 58 3.50 6.72 4.68
C MET A 58 3.34 6.45 3.17
N ASP A 59 3.70 5.25 2.82
CA ASP A 59 3.57 4.67 1.49
C ASP A 59 2.12 4.17 1.29
N ILE A 60 1.59 4.31 0.08
CA ILE A 60 0.22 3.87 -0.23
C ILE A 60 0.09 2.37 -0.05
N GLU A 61 1.08 1.59 -0.45
CA GLU A 61 1.05 0.14 -0.37
C GLU A 61 1.06 -0.34 1.09
N ASP A 62 1.84 0.28 1.96
CA ASP A 62 1.83 0.01 3.40
C ASP A 62 0.45 0.31 4.01
N THR A 63 -0.12 1.46 3.63
CA THR A 63 -1.46 1.87 4.09
C THR A 63 -2.54 0.92 3.57
N LEU A 64 -2.46 0.51 2.30
CA LEU A 64 -3.39 -0.44 1.69
C LEU A 64 -3.31 -1.81 2.38
N MET A 65 -2.11 -2.32 2.65
CA MET A 65 -1.92 -3.58 3.37
C MET A 65 -2.59 -3.53 4.74
N LEU A 66 -2.38 -2.46 5.51
CA LEU A 66 -2.99 -2.27 6.82
C LEU A 66 -4.51 -2.18 6.72
N TYR A 67 -5.03 -1.42 5.76
CA TYR A 67 -6.47 -1.30 5.53
C TYR A 67 -7.11 -2.66 5.26
N MET A 68 -6.57 -3.41 4.28
CA MET A 68 -7.10 -4.72 3.90
C MET A 68 -7.06 -5.70 5.07
N LEU A 69 -5.97 -5.67 5.84
CA LEU A 69 -5.83 -6.53 7.02
C LEU A 69 -6.84 -6.18 8.11
N LEU A 70 -6.97 -4.89 8.45
CA LEU A 70 -7.86 -4.42 9.52
C LEU A 70 -9.34 -4.58 9.19
N HIS A 71 -9.70 -4.55 7.91
CA HIS A 71 -11.07 -4.67 7.43
C HIS A 71 -11.39 -6.05 6.85
N LEU A 72 -10.41 -6.96 6.77
CA LEU A 72 -10.52 -8.25 6.07
C LEU A 72 -11.10 -8.07 4.66
N ASP A 73 -10.66 -7.00 3.98
CA ASP A 73 -11.24 -6.61 2.69
C ASP A 73 -10.52 -7.30 1.52
N TYR A 74 -10.66 -8.62 1.46
CA TYR A 74 -10.12 -9.48 0.40
C TYR A 74 -11.27 -10.09 -0.42
N ARG A 75 -11.06 -10.22 -1.74
CA ARG A 75 -12.00 -10.86 -2.67
C ARG A 75 -11.54 -12.24 -3.14
N LEU A 76 -10.44 -12.72 -2.59
CA LEU A 76 -9.79 -13.96 -2.96
C LEU A 76 -10.38 -15.14 -2.21
N THR A 77 -10.47 -16.30 -2.87
CA THR A 77 -10.67 -17.56 -2.17
C THR A 77 -9.39 -17.98 -1.43
N PRO A 78 -9.44 -18.90 -0.45
CA PRO A 78 -8.25 -19.38 0.24
C PRO A 78 -7.17 -19.96 -0.68
N ASP A 79 -7.58 -20.66 -1.75
CA ASP A 79 -6.63 -21.21 -2.73
C ASP A 79 -5.98 -20.12 -3.58
N GLN A 80 -6.75 -19.12 -4.01
CA GLN A 80 -6.21 -17.96 -4.73
C GLN A 80 -5.26 -17.15 -3.87
N PHE A 81 -5.61 -16.98 -2.59
CA PHE A 81 -4.75 -16.26 -1.65
C PHE A 81 -3.40 -16.99 -1.49
N HIS A 82 -3.44 -18.31 -1.30
CA HIS A 82 -2.24 -19.13 -1.20
C HIS A 82 -1.39 -19.08 -2.49
N ALA A 83 -2.03 -19.17 -3.66
CA ALA A 83 -1.33 -19.08 -4.93
C ALA A 83 -0.57 -17.76 -5.09
N ILE A 84 -1.17 -16.62 -4.67
CA ILE A 84 -0.49 -15.32 -4.69
C ILE A 84 0.77 -15.31 -3.82
N LEU A 85 0.80 -16.08 -2.74
CA LEU A 85 1.95 -16.16 -1.85
C LEU A 85 3.06 -17.08 -2.38
N THR A 86 2.73 -18.02 -3.25
CA THR A 86 3.63 -19.12 -3.66
C THR A 86 3.98 -19.14 -5.15
N ASP A 87 3.16 -18.53 -6.01
CA ASP A 87 3.40 -18.51 -7.45
C ASP A 87 4.34 -17.39 -7.86
N GLY A 88 5.14 -17.62 -8.89
CA GLY A 88 6.04 -16.62 -9.47
C GLY A 88 7.28 -16.28 -8.61
N LEU A 89 7.57 -17.07 -7.58
CA LEU A 89 8.71 -16.86 -6.69
C LEU A 89 10.05 -16.89 -7.44
N GLU A 90 10.15 -17.68 -8.51
CA GLU A 90 11.33 -17.77 -9.37
C GLU A 90 11.68 -16.43 -10.03
N ASN A 91 10.70 -15.56 -10.27
CA ASN A 91 10.92 -14.23 -10.86
C ASN A 91 11.69 -13.29 -9.93
N VAL A 92 11.68 -13.60 -8.64
CA VAL A 92 12.43 -12.84 -7.61
C VAL A 92 13.60 -13.63 -7.02
N GLY A 93 13.89 -14.81 -7.58
CA GLY A 93 14.99 -15.67 -7.13
C GLY A 93 14.69 -16.41 -5.82
N ALA A 94 13.43 -16.63 -5.51
CA ALA A 94 12.98 -17.37 -4.34
C ALA A 94 12.31 -18.70 -4.72
N THR A 95 12.10 -19.55 -3.73
CA THR A 95 11.33 -20.79 -3.81
C THR A 95 10.47 -20.93 -2.54
N VAL A 96 9.58 -21.90 -2.51
CA VAL A 96 8.78 -22.21 -1.31
C VAL A 96 9.66 -22.58 -0.09
N ASP A 97 10.87 -23.05 -0.30
CA ASP A 97 11.84 -23.40 0.76
C ASP A 97 12.66 -22.19 1.25
N THR A 98 12.50 -21.02 0.62
CA THR A 98 13.17 -19.79 1.04
C THR A 98 12.72 -19.38 2.44
N LEU A 99 13.67 -19.16 3.35
CA LEU A 99 13.39 -18.75 4.73
C LEU A 99 12.93 -17.29 4.80
N LEU A 100 11.80 -17.06 5.45
CA LEU A 100 11.32 -15.73 5.85
C LEU A 100 11.94 -15.28 7.18
N ASP A 101 12.27 -16.23 8.06
CA ASP A 101 13.03 -15.98 9.28
C ASP A 101 14.25 -16.91 9.33
N LYS A 102 15.43 -16.32 9.23
CA LYS A 102 16.73 -17.06 9.22
C LYS A 102 17.02 -17.75 10.57
N THR A 103 16.34 -17.38 11.62
CA THR A 103 16.48 -17.98 12.96
C THR A 103 15.56 -19.17 13.17
N ASN A 104 14.55 -19.34 12.33
CA ASN A 104 13.57 -20.42 12.40
C ASN A 104 13.55 -21.25 11.10
N PRO A 105 14.09 -22.48 11.08
CA PRO A 105 14.14 -23.31 9.89
C PRO A 105 12.78 -23.75 9.37
N LEU A 106 11.72 -23.60 10.16
CA LEU A 106 10.36 -23.90 9.74
C LEU A 106 9.63 -22.68 9.11
N ALA A 107 10.21 -21.49 9.24
CA ALA A 107 9.62 -20.26 8.67
C ALA A 107 9.99 -20.10 7.20
N THR A 108 9.68 -21.08 6.37
CA THR A 108 9.81 -20.99 4.92
C THR A 108 8.60 -20.29 4.30
N ILE A 109 8.75 -19.77 3.07
CA ILE A 109 7.63 -19.19 2.32
C ILE A 109 6.46 -20.17 2.25
N GLY A 110 6.74 -21.43 1.89
CA GLY A 110 5.70 -22.47 1.79
C GLY A 110 4.97 -22.71 3.10
N ASN A 111 5.68 -22.99 4.19
CA ASN A 111 5.07 -23.25 5.49
C ASN A 111 4.24 -22.07 5.99
N ILE A 112 4.76 -20.85 5.85
CA ILE A 112 4.04 -19.64 6.26
C ILE A 112 2.82 -19.40 5.37
N ALA A 113 2.91 -19.65 4.06
CA ALA A 113 1.79 -19.57 3.14
C ALA A 113 0.69 -20.60 3.45
N ASP A 114 1.07 -21.84 3.80
CA ASP A 114 0.13 -22.88 4.24
C ASP A 114 -0.60 -22.49 5.53
N ASP A 115 0.13 -21.97 6.50
CA ASP A 115 -0.46 -21.48 7.76
C ASP A 115 -1.40 -20.29 7.52
N ILE A 116 -1.01 -19.35 6.66
CA ILE A 116 -1.88 -18.23 6.24
C ILE A 116 -3.15 -18.78 5.58
N LYS A 117 -3.03 -19.77 4.68
CA LYS A 117 -4.17 -20.40 4.02
C LYS A 117 -5.14 -21.02 5.02
N VAL A 118 -4.64 -21.75 6.02
CA VAL A 118 -5.47 -22.36 7.06
C VAL A 118 -6.21 -21.30 7.86
N ALA A 119 -5.51 -20.28 8.32
CA ALA A 119 -6.11 -19.19 9.09
C ALA A 119 -7.13 -18.41 8.26
N TYR A 120 -6.78 -18.06 7.03
CA TYR A 120 -7.67 -17.35 6.11
C TYR A 120 -8.90 -18.19 5.72
N ALA A 121 -8.75 -19.49 5.50
CA ALA A 121 -9.90 -20.38 5.18
C ALA A 121 -10.92 -20.42 6.32
N TRP A 122 -10.46 -20.38 7.56
CA TRP A 122 -11.36 -20.28 8.70
C TRP A 122 -12.08 -18.93 8.71
N LEU A 123 -11.37 -17.81 8.55
CA LEU A 123 -11.95 -16.47 8.47
C LEU A 123 -12.95 -16.38 7.30
N TYR A 124 -12.57 -16.89 6.13
CA TYR A 124 -13.41 -16.89 4.91
C TYR A 124 -14.74 -17.60 5.10
N LYS A 125 -14.76 -18.64 5.95
CA LYS A 125 -15.96 -19.40 6.28
C LYS A 125 -16.79 -18.75 7.39
N GLN A 126 -16.17 -18.03 8.34
CA GLN A 126 -16.84 -17.57 9.54
C GLN A 126 -17.26 -16.10 9.49
N TYR A 127 -16.49 -15.23 8.82
CA TYR A 127 -16.77 -13.81 8.74
C TYR A 127 -17.86 -13.50 7.72
N GLU A 128 -18.88 -12.72 8.12
CA GLU A 128 -20.04 -12.36 7.29
C GLU A 128 -19.68 -11.53 6.04
N GLY A 129 -18.57 -10.78 6.06
CA GLY A 129 -18.13 -9.91 4.96
C GLY A 129 -17.46 -10.64 3.79
N PHE A 130 -17.17 -11.93 3.92
CA PHE A 130 -16.62 -12.71 2.82
C PHE A 130 -17.69 -13.35 1.93
N MET A 131 -17.32 -13.70 0.70
CA MET A 131 -18.23 -14.27 -0.31
C MET A 131 -18.96 -15.54 0.16
N GLN A 132 -18.34 -16.33 1.02
CA GLN A 132 -18.96 -17.55 1.56
C GLN A 132 -20.03 -17.22 2.61
N GLY A 133 -19.96 -16.04 3.21
CA GLY A 133 -20.96 -15.53 4.16
C GLY A 133 -21.05 -16.35 5.45
N GLY A 134 -20.22 -16.02 6.44
CA GLY A 134 -20.32 -16.55 7.79
C GLY A 134 -21.33 -15.79 8.66
N THR A 135 -21.23 -15.97 9.97
CA THR A 135 -22.09 -15.31 10.97
C THR A 135 -21.35 -14.37 11.90
N LEU A 136 -20.03 -14.38 11.89
CA LEU A 136 -19.23 -13.51 12.75
C LEU A 136 -19.13 -12.11 12.13
N SER A 137 -19.38 -11.11 12.95
CA SER A 137 -19.02 -9.72 12.63
C SER A 137 -17.49 -9.56 12.51
N LEU A 138 -17.04 -8.45 11.91
CA LEU A 138 -15.62 -8.12 11.81
C LEU A 138 -14.94 -8.11 13.20
N GLU A 139 -15.57 -7.50 14.17
CA GLU A 139 -15.03 -7.39 15.54
C GLU A 139 -14.93 -8.75 16.24
N GLU A 140 -15.83 -9.66 15.98
CA GLU A 140 -15.76 -11.04 16.52
C GLU A 140 -14.69 -11.85 15.78
N ALA A 141 -14.62 -11.76 14.47
CA ALA A 141 -13.58 -12.41 13.67
C ALA A 141 -12.17 -11.97 14.11
N LYS A 142 -11.98 -10.68 14.39
CA LYS A 142 -10.70 -10.10 14.86
C LYS A 142 -10.28 -10.56 16.26
N LYS A 143 -11.18 -11.07 17.08
CA LYS A 143 -10.88 -11.65 18.40
C LYS A 143 -10.42 -13.10 18.32
N SER A 144 -10.49 -13.74 17.15
CA SER A 144 -10.10 -15.13 17.00
C SER A 144 -8.58 -15.29 16.90
N SER A 145 -8.07 -16.42 17.39
CA SER A 145 -6.67 -16.79 17.19
C SER A 145 -6.29 -16.94 15.71
N TYR A 146 -7.25 -17.30 14.87
CA TYR A 146 -7.06 -17.36 13.42
C TYR A 146 -6.77 -15.99 12.79
N TYR A 147 -7.45 -14.93 13.25
CA TYR A 147 -7.14 -13.58 12.79
C TYR A 147 -5.77 -13.14 13.29
N GLU A 148 -5.43 -13.39 14.55
CA GLU A 148 -4.13 -13.04 15.12
C GLU A 148 -2.99 -13.72 14.34
N GLU A 149 -3.15 -15.01 14.05
CA GLU A 149 -2.19 -15.78 13.26
C GLU A 149 -2.08 -15.27 11.82
N PHE A 150 -3.22 -15.07 11.15
CA PHE A 150 -3.29 -14.50 9.82
C PHE A 150 -2.58 -13.14 9.76
N ALA A 151 -2.93 -12.22 10.66
CA ALA A 151 -2.38 -10.89 10.69
C ALA A 151 -0.87 -10.87 10.95
N ALA A 152 -0.39 -11.68 11.89
CA ALA A 152 1.03 -11.78 12.21
C ALA A 152 1.83 -12.32 11.02
N LYS A 153 1.34 -13.36 10.35
CA LYS A 153 2.04 -14.03 9.24
C LYS A 153 2.00 -13.21 7.95
N ILE A 154 0.88 -12.57 7.63
CA ILE A 154 0.82 -11.61 6.51
C ILE A 154 1.81 -10.47 6.71
N ARG A 155 1.89 -9.93 7.92
CA ARG A 155 2.83 -8.86 8.24
C ARG A 155 4.29 -9.31 8.13
N LEU A 156 4.61 -10.51 8.61
CA LEU A 156 5.94 -11.10 8.46
C LEU A 156 6.28 -11.24 6.97
N PHE A 157 5.37 -11.84 6.19
CA PHE A 157 5.53 -12.07 4.76
C PHE A 157 5.79 -10.75 4.02
N TYR A 158 4.96 -9.74 4.26
CA TYR A 158 5.10 -8.42 3.66
C TYR A 158 6.44 -7.76 4.00
N THR A 159 6.85 -7.81 5.28
CA THR A 159 8.09 -7.19 5.74
C THR A 159 9.32 -7.80 5.06
N VAL A 160 9.35 -9.13 4.92
CA VAL A 160 10.48 -9.82 4.29
C VAL A 160 10.50 -9.62 2.79
N ILE A 161 9.34 -9.68 2.13
CA ILE A 161 9.26 -9.44 0.68
C ILE A 161 9.72 -8.03 0.32
N ASN A 162 9.29 -7.02 1.07
CA ASN A 162 9.75 -5.64 0.83
C ASN A 162 11.22 -5.43 1.17
N GLY A 163 11.76 -6.13 2.18
CA GLY A 163 13.15 -6.03 2.59
C GLY A 163 14.10 -6.80 1.70
N ASP A 164 13.96 -8.12 1.66
CA ASP A 164 14.94 -9.05 1.04
C ASP A 164 14.79 -9.12 -0.50
N PHE A 165 13.56 -9.06 -1.03
CA PHE A 165 13.30 -9.17 -2.47
C PHE A 165 13.09 -7.81 -3.15
N LYS A 166 13.13 -6.73 -2.39
CA LYS A 166 13.06 -5.33 -2.85
C LYS A 166 11.74 -5.00 -3.61
N ARG A 167 11.65 -3.77 -4.11
CA ARG A 167 10.51 -3.21 -4.84
C ARG A 167 10.02 -4.03 -6.04
N LYS A 168 10.83 -4.93 -6.57
CA LYS A 168 10.44 -5.80 -7.70
C LYS A 168 9.38 -6.84 -7.33
N ALA A 169 9.28 -7.21 -6.06
CA ALA A 169 8.34 -8.21 -5.58
C ALA A 169 7.24 -7.62 -4.68
N GLY A 170 7.58 -6.66 -3.81
CA GLY A 170 6.66 -6.14 -2.80
C GLY A 170 5.43 -5.46 -3.39
N TYR A 171 5.60 -4.48 -4.26
CA TYR A 171 4.48 -3.76 -4.87
C TYR A 171 3.59 -4.63 -5.77
N PRO A 172 4.11 -5.44 -6.71
CA PRO A 172 3.28 -6.37 -7.46
C PRO A 172 2.50 -7.33 -6.57
N TRP A 173 3.10 -7.81 -5.49
CA TRP A 173 2.47 -8.72 -4.55
C TRP A 173 1.24 -8.08 -3.87
N MET A 174 1.35 -6.85 -3.38
CA MET A 174 0.21 -6.11 -2.82
C MET A 174 -0.91 -5.91 -3.84
N THR A 175 -0.55 -5.61 -5.09
CA THR A 175 -1.52 -5.46 -6.18
C THR A 175 -2.31 -6.74 -6.42
N TYR A 176 -1.66 -7.90 -6.35
CA TYR A 176 -2.34 -9.20 -6.50
C TYR A 176 -3.29 -9.51 -5.34
N LEU A 177 -2.95 -9.13 -4.11
CA LEU A 177 -3.88 -9.27 -2.98
C LEU A 177 -5.14 -8.42 -3.14
N PHE A 178 -5.04 -7.32 -3.87
CA PHE A 178 -6.16 -6.43 -4.19
C PHE A 178 -6.95 -6.85 -5.43
N ALA A 179 -6.64 -8.01 -6.01
CA ALA A 179 -7.27 -8.53 -7.21
C ALA A 179 -8.76 -8.85 -7.02
N GLN A 180 -9.46 -9.12 -8.13
CA GLN A 180 -10.88 -9.46 -8.22
C GLN A 180 -11.85 -8.32 -7.84
N ARG A 181 -11.40 -7.08 -7.95
CA ARG A 181 -12.26 -5.90 -7.85
C ARG A 181 -12.58 -5.39 -9.25
N SER A 182 -13.81 -4.98 -9.44
CA SER A 182 -14.21 -4.25 -10.64
C SER A 182 -13.59 -2.85 -10.65
N SER A 183 -13.48 -2.24 -11.83
CA SER A 183 -13.02 -0.86 -11.95
C SER A 183 -13.95 0.16 -11.26
N GLU A 184 -15.20 -0.21 -11.00
CA GLU A 184 -16.17 0.61 -10.28
C GLU A 184 -15.91 0.57 -8.77
N GLU A 185 -15.65 -0.61 -8.20
CA GLU A 185 -15.25 -0.79 -6.80
C GLU A 185 -13.92 -0.10 -6.46
N LEU A 186 -13.01 0.03 -7.44
CA LEU A 186 -11.72 0.71 -7.25
C LEU A 186 -11.83 2.25 -7.30
N ARG A 187 -13.01 2.82 -7.63
CA ARG A 187 -13.23 4.27 -7.71
C ARG A 187 -13.96 4.84 -6.51
N GLN A 188 -14.42 4.02 -5.59
CA GLN A 188 -15.11 4.40 -4.36
C GLN A 188 -14.11 4.65 -3.24
#